data_e1ebc96e1480f7fd36202a36a2d1ae0a
#
_entry.id   e1ebc96e1480f7fd36202a36a2d1ae0a
#
_cell.length_a   1.000
_cell.length_b   1.000
_cell.length_c   1.000
_cell.angle_alpha   90.00
_cell.angle_beta   90.00
_cell.angle_gamma   90.00
#
_symmetry.space_group_name_H-M   'P 1'
#
loop_
_entity.id
_entity.type
_entity.pdbx_description
1 polymer ?
#
loop_
_entity_poly.entity_id
_entity_poly.type
_entity_poly.pdbx_seq_one_letter_code
_entity_poly.pdbx_strand_id
1 'polypeptide(L)'
;MARVKRGVHAAKKRRTTLERAAGYRGQRSRLFSKAKEQVTHSLVYAFNDRKDKKGDFRRLWIQRINAGTRANGMTYNRFIQGLKSAGVDVDRRILSELATNDPAAFAALVEVARKHVVNA
;
A
#
# COMPACT_ATOMS: atom_id res chain seq x y z
N MET A 1 16.75 -46.56 24.89
CA MET A 1 16.50 -45.44 23.96
C MET A 1 15.31 -44.60 24.46
N ALA A 2 15.41 -43.28 24.48
CA ALA A 2 14.31 -42.42 24.89
C ALA A 2 13.16 -42.47 23.85
N ARG A 3 11.92 -42.68 24.33
CA ARG A 3 10.72 -42.69 23.45
C ARG A 3 10.29 -41.28 23.11
N VAL A 4 10.27 -40.92 21.83
CA VAL A 4 9.76 -39.64 21.34
C VAL A 4 8.25 -39.71 21.14
N LYS A 5 7.49 -38.88 21.84
CA LYS A 5 6.04 -38.78 21.69
C LYS A 5 5.69 -37.72 20.65
N ARG A 6 5.12 -38.16 19.51
CA ARG A 6 4.74 -37.27 18.40
C ARG A 6 3.36 -36.55 18.58
N GLY A 7 2.50 -37.10 19.46
CA GLY A 7 1.12 -36.59 19.63
C GLY A 7 1.03 -35.15 20.06
N VAL A 8 1.93 -34.70 20.93
CA VAL A 8 1.95 -33.30 21.41
C VAL A 8 2.24 -32.33 20.26
N HIS A 9 3.22 -32.63 19.44
CA HIS A 9 3.56 -31.79 18.27
C HIS A 9 2.45 -31.77 17.24
N ALA A 10 1.80 -32.90 16.97
CA ALA A 10 0.69 -32.98 16.04
C ALA A 10 -0.53 -32.17 16.54
N ALA A 11 -0.88 -32.29 17.82
CA ALA A 11 -1.96 -31.52 18.43
C ALA A 11 -1.69 -30.01 18.41
N LYS A 12 -0.45 -29.59 18.74
CA LYS A 12 -0.03 -28.18 18.67
C LYS A 12 -0.13 -27.62 17.24
N LYS A 13 0.34 -28.37 16.26
CA LYS A 13 0.27 -27.96 14.84
C LYS A 13 -1.16 -27.79 14.35
N ARG A 14 -2.06 -28.68 14.72
CA ARG A 14 -3.49 -28.56 14.39
C ARG A 14 -4.12 -27.34 15.07
N ARG A 15 -3.86 -27.15 16.35
CA ARG A 15 -4.36 -26.00 17.12
C ARG A 15 -3.94 -24.69 16.49
N THR A 16 -2.65 -24.50 16.20
CA THR A 16 -2.13 -23.28 15.59
C THR A 16 -2.78 -23.00 14.22
N THR A 17 -3.01 -24.03 13.40
CA THR A 17 -3.70 -23.85 12.11
C THR A 17 -5.14 -23.41 12.29
N LEU A 18 -5.89 -24.04 13.21
CA LEU A 18 -7.28 -23.69 13.48
C LEU A 18 -7.42 -22.31 14.15
N GLU A 19 -6.48 -21.91 14.99
CA GLU A 19 -6.43 -20.55 15.56
C GLU A 19 -6.25 -19.50 14.47
N ARG A 20 -5.37 -19.74 13.48
CA ARG A 20 -5.20 -18.86 12.31
C ARG A 20 -6.44 -18.82 11.41
N ALA A 21 -7.22 -19.89 11.38
CA ALA A 21 -8.44 -19.99 10.63
C ALA A 21 -9.69 -19.51 11.40
N ALA A 22 -9.52 -18.98 12.61
CA ALA A 22 -10.63 -18.45 13.41
C ALA A 22 -11.38 -17.35 12.63
N GLY A 23 -12.71 -17.45 12.63
CA GLY A 23 -13.58 -16.53 11.89
C GLY A 23 -13.81 -16.89 10.42
N TYR A 24 -13.18 -17.92 9.90
CA TYR A 24 -13.46 -18.40 8.54
C TYR A 24 -14.83 -19.08 8.49
N ARG A 25 -15.46 -19.04 7.32
CA ARG A 25 -16.82 -19.52 7.14
C ARG A 25 -16.89 -21.03 6.94
N GLY A 26 -17.88 -21.68 7.56
CA GLY A 26 -18.18 -23.11 7.39
C GLY A 26 -17.06 -24.03 7.87
N GLN A 27 -16.77 -25.06 7.12
CA GLN A 27 -15.74 -26.06 7.43
C GLN A 27 -14.31 -25.52 7.43
N ARG A 28 -14.05 -24.38 6.82
CA ARG A 28 -12.74 -23.75 6.77
C ARG A 28 -12.23 -23.28 8.14
N SER A 29 -13.12 -23.09 9.11
CA SER A 29 -12.77 -22.79 10.50
C SER A 29 -12.77 -24.02 11.43
N ARG A 30 -13.36 -25.12 11.00
CA ARG A 30 -13.62 -26.31 11.86
C ARG A 30 -12.81 -27.53 11.45
N LEU A 31 -12.74 -27.83 10.14
CA LEU A 31 -12.03 -29.00 9.61
C LEU A 31 -10.59 -28.66 9.31
N PHE A 32 -9.63 -29.38 9.94
CA PHE A 32 -8.20 -29.08 9.81
C PHE A 32 -7.69 -29.04 8.36
N SER A 33 -8.08 -29.98 7.51
CA SER A 33 -7.65 -30.03 6.11
C SER A 33 -8.10 -28.78 5.34
N LYS A 34 -9.37 -28.40 5.50
CA LYS A 34 -9.94 -27.22 4.85
C LYS A 34 -9.40 -25.92 5.44
N ALA A 35 -9.20 -25.86 6.75
CA ALA A 35 -8.58 -24.74 7.42
C ALA A 35 -7.12 -24.54 6.95
N LYS A 36 -6.34 -25.59 6.85
CA LYS A 36 -4.95 -25.56 6.38
C LYS A 36 -4.85 -25.02 4.95
N GLU A 37 -5.68 -25.54 4.04
CA GLU A 37 -5.75 -25.08 2.65
C GLU A 37 -6.06 -23.56 2.60
N GLN A 38 -7.12 -23.14 3.29
CA GLN A 38 -7.54 -21.74 3.28
C GLN A 38 -6.51 -20.80 3.93
N VAL A 39 -5.88 -21.21 5.02
CA VAL A 39 -4.80 -20.43 5.65
C VAL A 39 -3.61 -20.27 4.70
N THR A 40 -3.25 -21.32 3.96
CA THR A 40 -2.19 -21.24 2.95
C THR A 40 -2.52 -20.23 1.87
N HIS A 41 -3.74 -20.25 1.33
CA HIS A 41 -4.19 -19.25 0.35
C HIS A 41 -4.21 -17.83 0.94
N SER A 42 -4.68 -17.66 2.18
CA SER A 42 -4.69 -16.36 2.85
C SER A 42 -3.29 -15.77 3.00
N LEU A 43 -2.29 -16.58 3.30
CA LEU A 43 -0.90 -16.13 3.40
C LEU A 43 -0.32 -15.71 2.03
N VAL A 44 -0.68 -16.42 0.95
CA VAL A 44 -0.31 -16.03 -0.42
C VAL A 44 -0.97 -14.70 -0.80
N TYR A 45 -2.26 -14.53 -0.51
CA TYR A 45 -2.96 -13.27 -0.74
C TYR A 45 -2.33 -12.13 0.05
N ALA A 46 -2.07 -12.34 1.34
CA ALA A 46 -1.42 -11.32 2.17
C ALA A 46 -0.03 -10.91 1.62
N PHE A 47 0.73 -11.85 1.06
CA PHE A 47 2.01 -11.55 0.42
C PHE A 47 1.82 -10.70 -0.85
N ASN A 48 0.86 -11.03 -1.70
CA ASN A 48 0.58 -10.27 -2.91
C ASN A 48 0.01 -8.88 -2.58
N ASP A 49 -0.95 -8.81 -1.66
CA ASP A 49 -1.61 -7.56 -1.28
C ASP A 49 -0.64 -6.55 -0.64
N ARG A 50 0.39 -7.03 0.09
CA ARG A 50 1.46 -6.14 0.57
C ARG A 50 2.27 -5.50 -0.55
N LYS A 51 2.38 -6.13 -1.71
CA LYS A 51 3.00 -5.55 -2.92
C LYS A 51 2.05 -4.58 -3.60
N ASP A 52 0.80 -4.97 -3.76
CA ASP A 52 -0.23 -4.17 -4.44
C ASP A 52 -0.54 -2.89 -3.67
N LYS A 53 -0.56 -2.95 -2.35
CA LYS A 53 -0.77 -1.81 -1.46
C LYS A 53 0.15 -0.62 -1.77
N LYS A 54 1.40 -0.88 -2.15
CA LYS A 54 2.34 0.19 -2.54
C LYS A 54 1.88 0.93 -3.80
N GLY A 55 1.36 0.19 -4.77
CA GLY A 55 0.76 0.75 -5.98
C GLY A 55 -0.52 1.53 -5.71
N ASP A 56 -1.37 1.03 -4.82
CA ASP A 56 -2.62 1.69 -4.44
C ASP A 56 -2.39 3.01 -3.73
N PHE A 57 -1.45 3.05 -2.78
CA PHE A 57 -1.07 4.32 -2.13
C PHE A 57 -0.46 5.31 -3.12
N ARG A 58 0.40 4.85 -4.04
CA ARG A 58 0.94 5.72 -5.08
C ARG A 58 -0.17 6.30 -5.96
N ARG A 59 -1.16 5.51 -6.33
CA ARG A 59 -2.32 5.97 -7.11
C ARG A 59 -3.11 7.02 -6.34
N LEU A 60 -3.35 6.82 -5.05
CA LEU A 60 -4.02 7.78 -4.18
C LEU A 60 -3.24 9.09 -4.08
N TRP A 61 -1.92 9.05 -3.89
CA TRP A 61 -1.10 10.26 -3.84
C TRP A 61 -1.16 11.04 -5.15
N ILE A 62 -1.08 10.34 -6.29
CA ILE A 62 -1.19 10.98 -7.60
C ILE A 62 -2.55 11.68 -7.78
N GLN A 63 -3.64 11.05 -7.34
CA GLN A 63 -4.97 11.66 -7.40
C GLN A 63 -5.05 12.95 -6.56
N ARG A 64 -4.53 12.95 -5.35
CA ARG A 64 -4.51 14.12 -4.47
C ARG A 64 -3.66 15.26 -5.03
N ILE A 65 -2.46 14.94 -5.52
CA ILE A 65 -1.59 15.92 -6.18
C ILE A 65 -2.27 16.49 -7.41
N ASN A 66 -2.88 15.65 -8.25
CA ASN A 66 -3.58 16.10 -9.45
C ASN A 66 -4.75 17.04 -9.12
N ALA A 67 -5.51 16.75 -8.08
CA ALA A 67 -6.58 17.64 -7.62
C ALA A 67 -6.00 19.00 -7.18
N GLY A 68 -4.94 19.01 -6.36
CA GLY A 68 -4.26 20.22 -5.91
C GLY A 68 -3.64 21.03 -7.05
N THR A 69 -3.00 20.38 -8.02
CA THR A 69 -2.42 21.07 -9.18
C THR A 69 -3.49 21.68 -10.10
N ARG A 70 -4.59 20.97 -10.32
CA ARG A 70 -5.72 21.47 -11.11
C ARG A 70 -6.40 22.69 -10.46
N ALA A 71 -6.54 22.67 -9.13
CA ALA A 71 -7.04 23.83 -8.39
C ALA A 71 -6.16 25.07 -8.58
N ASN A 72 -4.86 24.88 -8.82
CA ASN A 72 -3.89 25.94 -9.13
C ASN A 72 -3.67 26.15 -10.66
N GLY A 73 -4.52 25.60 -11.50
CA GLY A 73 -4.49 25.81 -12.96
C GLY A 73 -3.36 25.09 -13.71
N MET A 74 -2.84 24.00 -13.14
CA MET A 74 -1.77 23.19 -13.75
C MET A 74 -2.17 21.71 -13.82
N THR A 75 -1.65 20.98 -14.81
CA THR A 75 -1.82 19.53 -14.88
C THR A 75 -0.72 18.80 -14.12
N TYR A 76 -1.03 17.61 -13.61
CA TYR A 76 -0.07 16.76 -12.88
C TYR A 76 1.24 16.54 -13.66
N ASN A 77 1.16 16.23 -14.96
CA ASN A 77 2.33 15.94 -15.77
C ASN A 77 3.28 17.16 -15.87
N ARG A 78 2.73 18.34 -16.12
CA ARG A 78 3.49 19.60 -16.19
C ARG A 78 4.08 19.96 -14.83
N PHE A 79 3.34 19.74 -13.75
CA PHE A 79 3.81 19.96 -12.39
C PHE A 79 5.04 19.10 -12.08
N ILE A 80 4.95 17.79 -12.31
CA ILE A 80 6.09 16.86 -12.08
C ILE A 80 7.28 17.20 -12.99
N GLN A 81 7.03 17.55 -14.25
CA GLN A 81 8.08 17.98 -15.18
C GLN A 81 8.77 19.25 -14.67
N GLY A 82 7.99 20.24 -14.25
CA GLY A 82 8.52 21.51 -13.73
C GLY A 82 9.35 21.33 -12.45
N LEU A 83 8.91 20.49 -11.50
CA LEU A 83 9.68 20.18 -10.31
C LEU A 83 11.01 19.49 -10.65
N LYS A 84 11.00 18.52 -11.56
CA LYS A 84 12.22 17.86 -12.03
C LYS A 84 13.18 18.84 -12.70
N SER A 85 12.68 19.74 -13.55
CA SER A 85 13.49 20.77 -14.21
C SER A 85 14.05 21.80 -13.22
N ALA A 86 13.33 22.07 -12.13
CA ALA A 86 13.77 22.92 -11.05
C ALA A 86 14.77 22.24 -10.10
N GLY A 87 15.05 20.94 -10.26
CA GLY A 87 15.92 20.17 -9.37
C GLY A 87 15.29 19.89 -7.99
N VAL A 88 13.97 20.03 -7.86
CA VAL A 88 13.24 19.78 -6.61
C VAL A 88 12.88 18.31 -6.52
N ASP A 89 13.57 17.57 -5.64
CA ASP A 89 13.36 16.13 -5.41
C ASP A 89 12.52 15.93 -4.13
N VAL A 90 11.19 15.87 -4.32
CA VAL A 90 10.22 15.61 -3.25
C VAL A 90 9.37 14.40 -3.64
N ASP A 91 9.19 13.47 -2.71
CA ASP A 91 8.41 12.28 -2.99
C ASP A 91 6.89 12.57 -3.08
N ARG A 92 6.17 11.66 -3.73
CA ARG A 92 4.73 11.83 -3.96
C ARG A 92 3.91 11.79 -2.67
N ARG A 93 4.38 11.12 -1.65
CA ARG A 93 3.72 11.07 -0.35
C ARG A 93 3.70 12.47 0.27
N ILE A 94 4.86 13.10 0.36
CA ILE A 94 5.01 14.46 0.91
C ILE A 94 4.21 15.46 0.09
N LEU A 95 4.30 15.41 -1.25
CA LEU A 95 3.51 16.28 -2.13
C LEU A 95 2.00 16.11 -1.92
N SER A 96 1.55 14.87 -1.71
CA SER A 96 0.15 14.56 -1.41
C SER A 96 -0.30 15.09 -0.05
N GLU A 97 0.55 14.99 0.96
CA GLU A 97 0.30 15.52 2.30
C GLU A 97 0.22 17.06 2.28
N LEU A 98 1.13 17.72 1.57
CA LEU A 98 1.08 19.19 1.38
C LEU A 98 -0.18 19.62 0.63
N ALA A 99 -0.55 18.94 -0.45
CA ALA A 99 -1.75 19.24 -1.21
C ALA A 99 -3.05 19.17 -0.39
N THR A 100 -3.05 18.32 0.66
CA THR A 100 -4.23 18.13 1.51
C THR A 100 -4.22 19.01 2.77
N ASN A 101 -3.05 19.10 3.43
CA ASN A 101 -2.93 19.69 4.76
C ASN A 101 -2.42 21.13 4.72
N ASP A 102 -1.61 21.50 3.72
CA ASP A 102 -1.04 22.83 3.56
C ASP A 102 -1.12 23.29 2.10
N PRO A 103 -2.30 23.76 1.65
CA PRO A 103 -2.50 24.26 0.29
C PRO A 103 -1.61 25.44 -0.07
N ALA A 104 -1.21 26.28 0.91
CA ALA A 104 -0.36 27.43 0.67
C ALA A 104 1.07 27.02 0.30
N ALA A 105 1.67 26.10 1.06
CA ALA A 105 2.98 25.54 0.74
C ALA A 105 2.95 24.78 -0.60
N PHE A 106 1.86 24.05 -0.88
CA PHE A 106 1.68 23.36 -2.15
C PHE A 106 1.58 24.34 -3.33
N ALA A 107 0.87 25.46 -3.19
CA ALA A 107 0.77 26.51 -4.21
C ALA A 107 2.15 27.13 -4.52
N ALA A 108 3.00 27.32 -3.51
CA ALA A 108 4.37 27.79 -3.73
C ALA A 108 5.18 26.81 -4.60
N LEU A 109 5.03 25.50 -4.39
CA LEU A 109 5.67 24.48 -5.25
C LEU A 109 5.11 24.50 -6.68
N VAL A 110 3.81 24.74 -6.84
CA VAL A 110 3.20 24.89 -8.18
C VAL A 110 3.79 26.10 -8.91
N GLU A 111 4.01 27.24 -8.23
CA GLU A 111 4.66 28.40 -8.84
C GLU A 111 6.12 28.12 -9.23
N VAL A 112 6.88 27.41 -8.40
CA VAL A 112 8.22 26.96 -8.78
C VAL A 112 8.19 26.08 -10.03
N ALA A 113 7.28 25.11 -10.05
CA ALA A 113 7.12 24.23 -11.22
C ALA A 113 6.72 25.02 -12.47
N ARG A 114 5.81 25.99 -12.35
CA ARG A 114 5.34 26.83 -13.46
C ARG A 114 6.46 27.62 -14.14
N LYS A 115 7.42 28.11 -13.37
CA LYS A 115 8.60 28.85 -13.89
C LYS A 115 9.58 27.97 -14.66
N HIS A 116 9.59 26.66 -14.38
CA HIS A 116 10.55 25.71 -14.96
C HIS A 116 9.93 24.72 -15.95
N VAL A 117 8.63 24.84 -16.22
CA VAL A 117 8.01 24.05 -17.29
C VAL A 117 8.55 24.50 -18.63
N VAL A 118 9.27 23.61 -19.31
CA VAL A 118 9.69 23.82 -20.70
C VAL A 118 8.43 23.78 -21.56
N ASN A 119 8.05 24.91 -22.12
CA ASN A 119 7.01 24.96 -23.16
C ASN A 119 7.58 24.28 -24.41
N ALA A 120 7.10 23.06 -24.65
CA ALA A 120 7.35 22.40 -25.92
C ALA A 120 6.40 22.98 -27.00
#